data_cc9c3ff239e3f80cef6f07ac294e3fc7
#
_entry.id   cc9c3ff239e3f80cef6f07ac294e3fc7
#
_cell.length_a   1.000
_cell.length_b   1.000
_cell.length_c   1.000
_cell.angle_alpha   90.00
_cell.angle_beta   90.00
_cell.angle_gamma   90.00
#
_symmetry.space_group_name_H-M   'P 1'
#
loop_
_entity.id
_entity.type
_entity.pdbx_description
1 polymer ?
#
loop_
_entity_poly.entity_id
_entity_poly.type
_entity_poly.pdbx_seq_one_letter_code
_entity_poly.pdbx_strand_id
1 'polypeptide(L)'
;MEVTMKVKGMRPGSHRSTLRRALVIPVAAAIAVPALATDAQAAERTVTGNVSMRIMDYETVGSNTICNRGFSLTPRVVKSGFSNKIRLASRCGGEIRVEVHYRLNIDPNGVIRVTEGLVKFYEGASENTGDLDGTSAFANMIIFPGASVSRNVHVQNWSEGQPDDKADVTLTLRN
;
A
#
# COMPACT_ATOMS: atom_id res chain seq x y z
N MET A 1 -15.05 8.92 38.80
CA MET A 1 -14.22 9.91 39.50
C MET A 1 -14.24 11.17 38.66
N GLU A 2 -15.12 12.07 39.03
CA GLU A 2 -15.45 13.29 38.28
C GLU A 2 -14.72 14.45 38.92
N VAL A 3 -13.90 15.18 38.19
CA VAL A 3 -13.14 16.35 38.71
C VAL A 3 -13.74 17.60 38.10
N THR A 4 -14.53 18.30 38.94
CA THR A 4 -15.14 19.60 38.62
C THR A 4 -14.19 20.72 39.00
N MET A 5 -13.68 21.49 37.98
CA MET A 5 -12.93 22.73 38.25
C MET A 5 -13.86 23.97 38.27
N LYS A 6 -13.82 24.67 39.36
CA LYS A 6 -14.59 25.88 39.64
C LYS A 6 -13.76 27.10 39.27
N VAL A 7 -14.20 27.90 38.31
CA VAL A 7 -13.59 29.16 37.93
C VAL A 7 -14.16 30.30 38.70
N LYS A 8 -13.32 31.07 39.38
CA LYS A 8 -13.62 32.19 40.25
C LYS A 8 -13.61 33.51 39.47
N GLY A 9 -14.70 34.22 39.49
CA GLY A 9 -14.87 35.49 38.80
C GLY A 9 -14.03 36.63 39.38
N MET A 10 -13.59 37.53 38.52
CA MET A 10 -12.99 38.81 38.84
C MET A 10 -13.84 39.95 38.28
N ARG A 11 -14.09 40.96 39.12
CA ARG A 11 -14.97 42.12 38.89
C ARG A 11 -14.27 43.22 38.06
N PRO A 12 -15.00 44.07 37.34
CA PRO A 12 -14.47 45.15 36.52
C PRO A 12 -14.16 46.40 37.30
N GLY A 13 -13.00 47.00 37.05
CA GLY A 13 -12.61 48.33 37.52
C GLY A 13 -12.91 49.38 36.45
N SER A 14 -13.72 50.38 36.84
CA SER A 14 -14.04 51.56 36.08
C SER A 14 -12.89 52.58 36.15
N HIS A 15 -12.39 53.07 35.02
CA HIS A 15 -11.72 54.38 34.95
C HIS A 15 -12.11 55.11 33.67
N ARG A 16 -12.83 56.21 33.85
CA ARG A 16 -13.09 57.25 32.83
C ARG A 16 -11.83 58.10 32.65
N SER A 17 -11.36 58.26 31.43
CA SER A 17 -10.61 59.44 31.02
C SER A 17 -10.89 59.75 29.57
N THR A 18 -11.53 60.91 29.40
CA THR A 18 -11.78 61.55 28.10
C THR A 18 -10.56 62.25 27.61
N LEU A 19 -9.96 61.80 26.54
CA LEU A 19 -9.04 62.60 25.70
C LEU A 19 -9.46 62.48 24.24
N ARG A 20 -10.01 63.57 23.73
CA ARG A 20 -10.26 63.75 22.27
C ARG A 20 -8.89 63.87 21.56
N ARG A 21 -8.51 62.88 20.81
CA ARG A 21 -7.44 63.04 19.81
C ARG A 21 -8.00 62.68 18.45
N ALA A 22 -7.75 63.59 17.50
CA ALA A 22 -8.12 63.48 16.12
C ALA A 22 -7.52 62.22 15.52
N LEU A 23 -8.36 61.34 15.01
CA LEU A 23 -7.96 60.09 14.36
C LEU A 23 -7.65 60.40 12.90
N VAL A 24 -6.38 60.50 12.56
CA VAL A 24 -5.89 60.42 11.18
C VAL A 24 -5.89 58.95 10.82
N ILE A 25 -6.82 58.52 10.00
CA ILE A 25 -6.89 57.15 9.51
C ILE A 25 -6.00 57.02 8.29
N PRO A 26 -4.86 56.30 8.33
CA PRO A 26 -4.13 55.98 7.12
C PRO A 26 -4.96 54.92 6.35
N VAL A 27 -5.39 55.27 5.14
CA VAL A 27 -5.96 54.33 4.19
C VAL A 27 -4.83 53.40 3.75
N ALA A 28 -4.71 52.26 4.40
CA ALA A 28 -3.85 51.18 3.94
C ALA A 28 -4.53 50.51 2.75
N ALA A 29 -4.07 50.82 1.55
CA ALA A 29 -4.45 50.06 0.35
C ALA A 29 -3.95 48.63 0.49
N ALA A 30 -4.83 47.73 0.84
CA ALA A 30 -4.55 46.30 0.81
C ALA A 30 -4.40 45.87 -0.65
N ILE A 31 -3.16 45.68 -1.09
CA ILE A 31 -2.87 45.04 -2.37
C ILE A 31 -3.21 43.54 -2.15
N ALA A 32 -4.38 43.11 -2.60
CA ALA A 32 -4.72 41.72 -2.70
C ALA A 32 -3.82 41.07 -3.77
N VAL A 33 -2.75 40.41 -3.33
CA VAL A 33 -1.96 39.54 -4.19
C VAL A 33 -2.84 38.33 -4.52
N PRO A 34 -3.24 38.10 -5.78
CA PRO A 34 -3.95 36.87 -6.10
C PRO A 34 -3.03 35.69 -5.75
N ALA A 35 -3.45 34.89 -4.82
CA ALA A 35 -2.81 33.60 -4.57
C ALA A 35 -2.95 32.82 -5.88
N LEU A 36 -1.85 32.65 -6.61
CA LEU A 36 -1.78 31.73 -7.73
C LEU A 36 -2.03 30.35 -7.12
N ALA A 37 -3.24 29.83 -7.34
CA ALA A 37 -3.52 28.43 -7.06
C ALA A 37 -2.58 27.64 -7.98
N THR A 38 -1.45 27.16 -7.43
CA THR A 38 -0.64 26.16 -8.11
C THR A 38 -1.52 24.93 -8.19
N ASP A 39 -2.00 24.60 -9.38
CA ASP A 39 -2.65 23.33 -9.63
C ASP A 39 -1.72 22.25 -9.10
N ALA A 40 -2.16 21.57 -8.05
CA ALA A 40 -1.41 20.45 -7.46
C ALA A 40 -1.36 19.36 -8.53
N GLN A 41 -0.26 19.31 -9.27
CA GLN A 41 -0.06 18.30 -10.31
C GLN A 41 -0.18 16.92 -9.65
N ALA A 42 -1.07 16.09 -10.20
CA ALA A 42 -1.29 14.76 -9.69
C ALA A 42 0.04 14.00 -9.63
N ALA A 43 0.38 13.47 -8.45
CA ALA A 43 1.62 12.73 -8.28
C ALA A 43 1.64 11.52 -9.22
N GLU A 44 2.78 11.33 -9.90
CA GLU A 44 3.02 10.20 -10.79
C GLU A 44 4.37 9.58 -10.48
N ARG A 45 4.44 8.24 -10.42
CA ARG A 45 5.66 7.48 -10.18
C ARG A 45 5.69 6.21 -11.01
N THR A 46 6.88 5.79 -11.41
CA THR A 46 7.09 4.49 -12.07
C THR A 46 7.56 3.48 -11.04
N VAL A 47 6.72 2.49 -10.78
CA VAL A 47 7.05 1.37 -9.89
C VAL A 47 7.68 0.25 -10.71
N THR A 48 8.82 -0.24 -10.23
CA THR A 48 9.56 -1.39 -10.76
C THR A 48 9.72 -2.44 -9.67
N GLY A 49 10.28 -3.59 -9.99
CA GLY A 49 10.57 -4.61 -8.99
C GLY A 49 10.83 -5.97 -9.60
N ASN A 50 10.82 -6.95 -8.74
CA ASN A 50 10.95 -8.36 -9.11
C ASN A 50 10.11 -9.24 -8.17
N VAL A 51 9.77 -10.41 -8.65
CA VAL A 51 9.20 -11.48 -7.85
C VAL A 51 10.07 -12.73 -7.97
N SER A 52 10.23 -13.45 -6.86
CA SER A 52 10.75 -14.82 -6.85
C SER A 52 9.76 -15.72 -6.14
N MET A 53 9.62 -16.94 -6.65
CA MET A 53 8.74 -17.96 -6.09
C MET A 53 9.51 -19.28 -6.04
N ARG A 54 9.48 -19.90 -4.87
CA ARG A 54 9.85 -21.30 -4.69
C ARG A 54 8.58 -22.08 -4.47
N ILE A 55 8.21 -22.89 -5.46
CA ILE A 55 6.98 -23.68 -5.45
C ILE A 55 7.39 -25.13 -5.26
N MET A 56 6.76 -25.83 -4.35
CA MET A 56 6.96 -27.26 -4.14
C MET A 56 5.64 -27.98 -4.39
N ASP A 57 5.72 -28.92 -5.28
CA ASP A 57 4.72 -29.91 -5.62
C ASP A 57 5.16 -31.20 -4.93
N TYR A 58 4.43 -31.58 -3.89
CA TYR A 58 4.74 -32.75 -3.04
C TYR A 58 4.05 -33.98 -3.59
N GLU A 59 4.83 -35.01 -3.79
CA GLU A 59 4.35 -36.29 -4.27
C GLU A 59 4.33 -37.33 -3.14
N THR A 60 3.19 -37.93 -2.87
CA THR A 60 3.07 -39.01 -1.89
C THR A 60 3.93 -40.22 -2.27
N VAL A 61 4.11 -40.47 -3.56
CA VAL A 61 4.94 -41.52 -4.13
C VAL A 61 5.81 -40.96 -5.24
N GLY A 62 7.10 -40.93 -5.04
CA GLY A 62 8.05 -40.40 -6.02
C GLY A 62 8.90 -39.26 -5.45
N SER A 63 9.39 -38.41 -6.30
CA SER A 63 10.22 -37.26 -5.94
C SER A 63 9.42 -35.98 -6.08
N ASN A 64 9.40 -35.15 -5.06
CA ASN A 64 8.80 -33.83 -5.10
C ASN A 64 9.37 -32.98 -6.22
N THR A 65 8.52 -32.23 -6.90
CA THR A 65 8.93 -31.27 -7.90
C THR A 65 9.12 -29.89 -7.25
N ILE A 66 10.30 -29.29 -7.43
CA ILE A 66 10.59 -27.95 -6.90
C ILE A 66 10.87 -27.00 -8.06
N CYS A 67 10.04 -25.98 -8.18
CA CYS A 67 10.17 -24.93 -9.18
C CYS A 67 10.66 -23.63 -8.54
N ASN A 68 11.86 -23.18 -8.92
CA ASN A 68 12.34 -21.87 -8.59
C ASN A 68 12.08 -20.93 -9.77
N ARG A 69 11.30 -19.90 -9.55
CA ARG A 69 10.88 -18.93 -10.56
C ARG A 69 11.27 -17.52 -10.13
N GLY A 70 11.81 -16.74 -11.06
CA GLY A 70 12.13 -15.34 -10.80
C GLY A 70 11.98 -14.53 -12.07
N PHE A 71 11.35 -13.38 -11.99
CA PHE A 71 11.18 -12.47 -13.11
C PHE A 71 11.08 -11.01 -12.65
N SER A 72 11.57 -10.11 -13.50
CA SER A 72 11.39 -8.68 -13.30
C SER A 72 9.98 -8.26 -13.66
N LEU A 73 9.44 -7.31 -12.89
CA LEU A 73 8.13 -6.75 -13.16
C LEU A 73 8.21 -5.72 -14.29
N THR A 74 7.24 -5.75 -15.19
CA THR A 74 7.08 -4.67 -16.17
C THR A 74 6.85 -3.36 -15.44
N PRO A 75 7.64 -2.29 -15.72
CA PRO A 75 7.45 -0.99 -15.07
C PRO A 75 6.00 -0.50 -15.18
N ARG A 76 5.45 -0.01 -14.09
CA ARG A 76 4.09 0.51 -14.01
C ARG A 76 4.05 1.96 -13.58
N VAL A 77 3.46 2.80 -14.41
CA VAL A 77 3.18 4.19 -14.06
C VAL A 77 1.94 4.22 -13.16
N VAL A 78 2.10 4.73 -11.95
CA VAL A 78 1.04 4.90 -10.94
C VAL A 78 0.75 6.39 -10.81
N LYS A 79 -0.52 6.76 -11.00
CA LYS A 79 -0.99 8.16 -10.95
C LYS A 79 -1.96 8.35 -9.79
N SER A 80 -1.93 9.51 -9.17
CA SER A 80 -2.89 9.88 -8.12
C SER A 80 -4.33 9.81 -8.65
N GLY A 81 -5.24 9.29 -7.84
CA GLY A 81 -6.64 9.07 -8.21
C GLY A 81 -6.90 7.83 -9.06
N PHE A 82 -5.86 7.12 -9.50
CA PHE A 82 -5.98 5.86 -10.24
C PHE A 82 -5.45 4.71 -9.41
N SER A 83 -6.08 3.57 -9.56
CA SER A 83 -5.70 2.34 -8.88
C SER A 83 -5.28 1.29 -9.89
N ASN A 84 -4.07 0.77 -9.74
CA ASN A 84 -3.52 -0.26 -10.60
C ASN A 84 -3.63 -1.63 -9.91
N LYS A 85 -4.47 -2.50 -10.44
CA LYS A 85 -4.52 -3.92 -10.05
C LYS A 85 -3.45 -4.68 -10.82
N ILE A 86 -2.67 -5.47 -10.10
CA ILE A 86 -1.60 -6.30 -10.63
C ILE A 86 -1.91 -7.76 -10.31
N ARG A 87 -1.72 -8.62 -11.30
CA ARG A 87 -1.74 -10.07 -11.15
C ARG A 87 -0.47 -10.63 -11.78
N LEU A 88 0.23 -11.46 -11.03
CA LEU A 88 1.39 -12.23 -11.47
C LEU A 88 1.08 -13.69 -11.26
N ALA A 89 1.59 -14.58 -12.12
CA ALA A 89 1.36 -16.00 -11.95
C ALA A 89 2.60 -16.80 -12.31
N SER A 90 2.77 -17.94 -11.64
CA SER A 90 3.76 -18.95 -11.97
C SER A 90 3.19 -20.34 -11.75
N ARG A 91 3.84 -21.36 -12.30
CA ARG A 91 3.36 -22.74 -12.36
C ARG A 91 4.47 -23.73 -12.01
N CYS A 92 4.06 -24.91 -11.51
CA CYS A 92 4.96 -25.99 -11.14
C CYS A 92 4.28 -27.35 -11.32
N GLY A 93 5.04 -28.37 -11.69
CA GLY A 93 4.60 -29.76 -11.76
C GLY A 93 3.55 -30.10 -12.81
N GLY A 94 2.91 -29.10 -13.40
CA GLY A 94 1.76 -29.28 -14.32
C GLY A 94 0.40 -29.20 -13.61
N GLU A 95 0.37 -29.17 -12.29
CA GLU A 95 -0.82 -29.19 -11.44
C GLU A 95 -0.97 -27.90 -10.62
N ILE A 96 0.14 -27.26 -10.23
CA ILE A 96 0.15 -26.10 -9.34
C ILE A 96 0.24 -24.79 -10.13
N ARG A 97 -0.56 -23.81 -9.69
CA ARG A 97 -0.46 -22.39 -10.08
C ARG A 97 -0.48 -21.49 -8.87
N VAL A 98 0.53 -20.63 -8.75
CA VAL A 98 0.62 -19.60 -7.72
C VAL A 98 0.38 -18.23 -8.34
N GLU A 99 -0.55 -17.46 -7.77
CA GLU A 99 -0.88 -16.11 -8.22
C GLU A 99 -0.65 -15.08 -7.11
N VAL A 100 -0.02 -13.96 -7.47
CA VAL A 100 0.16 -12.81 -6.60
C VAL A 100 -0.72 -11.68 -7.10
N HIS A 101 -1.63 -11.24 -6.27
CA HIS A 101 -2.55 -10.14 -6.56
C HIS A 101 -2.26 -8.98 -5.62
N TYR A 102 -2.23 -7.76 -6.13
CA TYR A 102 -2.12 -6.56 -5.31
C TYR A 102 -2.57 -5.32 -6.08
N ARG A 103 -2.76 -4.25 -5.34
CA ARG A 103 -3.13 -2.95 -5.88
C ARG A 103 -2.07 -1.91 -5.52
N LEU A 104 -1.68 -1.08 -6.50
CA LEU A 104 -0.80 0.06 -6.30
C LEU A 104 -1.61 1.35 -6.28
N ASN A 105 -1.41 2.14 -5.24
CA ASN A 105 -1.94 3.49 -5.08
C ASN A 105 -0.79 4.44 -4.78
N ILE A 106 -0.94 5.71 -5.15
CA ILE A 106 0.03 6.77 -4.84
C ILE A 106 -0.67 7.89 -4.09
N ASP A 107 -0.03 8.41 -3.06
CA ASP A 107 -0.49 9.62 -2.37
C ASP A 107 0.09 10.91 -3.01
N PRO A 108 -0.40 12.11 -2.63
CA PRO A 108 0.09 13.37 -3.19
C PRO A 108 1.59 13.62 -2.98
N ASN A 109 2.21 12.97 -1.99
CA ASN A 109 3.64 13.10 -1.70
C ASN A 109 4.51 12.12 -2.51
N GLY A 110 3.91 11.34 -3.40
CA GLY A 110 4.61 10.35 -4.23
C GLY A 110 4.94 9.04 -3.50
N VAL A 111 4.37 8.80 -2.32
CA VAL A 111 4.53 7.53 -1.60
C VAL A 111 3.60 6.49 -2.20
N ILE A 112 4.16 5.35 -2.59
CA ILE A 112 3.41 4.21 -3.11
C ILE A 112 2.91 3.36 -1.94
N ARG A 113 1.63 2.97 -2.00
CA ARG A 113 1.01 2.02 -1.07
C ARG A 113 0.53 0.79 -1.83
N VAL A 114 0.97 -0.37 -1.35
CA VAL A 114 0.45 -1.67 -1.81
C VAL A 114 -0.71 -2.04 -0.90
N THR A 115 -1.86 -2.26 -1.50
CA THR A 115 -3.09 -2.68 -0.82
C THR A 115 -3.68 -3.93 -1.47
N GLU A 116 -4.60 -4.58 -0.79
CA GLU A 116 -5.29 -5.78 -1.30
C GLU A 116 -4.29 -6.88 -1.72
N GLY A 117 -3.16 -6.99 -1.00
CA GLY A 117 -2.14 -8.00 -1.27
C GLY A 117 -2.63 -9.40 -0.91
N LEU A 118 -2.59 -10.33 -1.87
CA LEU A 118 -3.04 -11.70 -1.70
C LEU A 118 -2.22 -12.63 -2.59
N VAL A 119 -1.68 -13.69 -2.00
CA VAL A 119 -1.14 -14.84 -2.72
C VAL A 119 -2.21 -15.93 -2.72
N LYS A 120 -2.47 -16.50 -3.89
CA LYS A 120 -3.40 -17.61 -4.10
C LYS A 120 -2.64 -18.81 -4.58
N PHE A 121 -2.96 -19.96 -4.02
CA PHE A 121 -2.43 -21.26 -4.39
C PHE A 121 -3.56 -22.11 -4.96
N TYR A 122 -3.36 -22.59 -6.16
CA TYR A 122 -4.29 -23.44 -6.88
C TYR A 122 -3.60 -24.75 -7.17
N GLU A 123 -4.30 -25.86 -6.94
CA GLU A 123 -3.87 -27.20 -7.24
C GLU A 123 -4.99 -28.02 -7.87
N GLY A 124 -4.68 -29.02 -8.65
CA GLY A 124 -5.67 -29.90 -9.28
C GLY A 124 -5.10 -30.63 -10.48
N ALA A 125 -5.92 -31.32 -11.22
CA ALA A 125 -5.51 -32.15 -12.35
C ALA A 125 -4.78 -31.40 -13.48
N SER A 126 -4.65 -30.09 -13.38
CA SER A 126 -3.82 -29.26 -14.28
C SER A 126 -3.55 -27.90 -13.69
N GLU A 127 -2.46 -27.26 -14.11
CA GLU A 127 -2.09 -25.88 -13.74
C GLU A 127 -3.12 -24.79 -14.14
N ASN A 128 -4.14 -25.13 -14.91
CA ASN A 128 -5.25 -24.26 -15.31
C ASN A 128 -6.49 -24.47 -14.44
N THR A 129 -6.41 -25.31 -13.40
CA THR A 129 -7.50 -25.54 -12.46
C THR A 129 -8.05 -24.24 -11.88
N GLY A 130 -9.33 -24.25 -11.52
CA GLY A 130 -9.97 -23.21 -10.71
C GLY A 130 -10.00 -23.55 -9.22
N ASP A 131 -9.45 -24.71 -8.83
CA ASP A 131 -9.44 -25.17 -7.45
C ASP A 131 -8.47 -24.35 -6.62
N LEU A 132 -9.02 -23.66 -5.62
CA LEU A 132 -8.29 -22.74 -4.77
C LEU A 132 -8.08 -23.38 -3.40
N ASP A 133 -6.88 -23.89 -3.16
CA ASP A 133 -6.53 -24.68 -1.98
C ASP A 133 -5.86 -23.85 -0.87
N GLY A 134 -5.32 -22.71 -1.22
CA GLY A 134 -4.68 -21.86 -0.25
C GLY A 134 -4.71 -20.38 -0.58
N THR A 135 -4.75 -19.55 0.46
CA THR A 135 -4.61 -18.10 0.36
C THR A 135 -3.78 -17.56 1.50
N SER A 136 -2.95 -16.55 1.21
CA SER A 136 -2.18 -15.83 2.20
C SER A 136 -2.18 -14.34 1.89
N ALA A 137 -2.73 -13.55 2.81
CA ALA A 137 -2.79 -12.10 2.64
C ALA A 137 -1.47 -11.43 3.02
N PHE A 138 -1.10 -10.40 2.28
CA PHE A 138 -0.08 -9.46 2.69
C PHE A 138 -0.56 -8.03 2.48
N ALA A 139 -0.30 -7.15 3.43
CA ALA A 139 -0.75 -5.77 3.37
C ALA A 139 0.36 -4.81 3.81
N ASN A 140 0.09 -3.52 3.58
CA ASN A 140 0.87 -2.42 4.16
C ASN A 140 2.35 -2.35 3.74
N MET A 141 2.64 -2.62 2.46
CA MET A 141 3.92 -2.18 1.92
C MET A 141 3.81 -0.70 1.58
N ILE A 142 4.64 0.11 2.22
CA ILE A 142 4.74 1.55 1.99
C ILE A 142 6.12 1.81 1.39
N ILE A 143 6.16 2.42 0.19
CA ILE A 143 7.39 2.61 -0.57
C ILE A 143 7.58 4.10 -0.81
N PHE A 144 8.52 4.69 -0.07
CA PHE A 144 8.88 6.10 -0.24
C PHE A 144 9.61 6.32 -1.57
N PRO A 145 9.59 7.54 -2.13
CA PRO A 145 10.36 7.88 -3.32
C PRO A 145 11.84 7.47 -3.18
N GLY A 146 12.36 6.76 -4.19
CA GLY A 146 13.73 6.23 -4.20
C GLY A 146 13.96 4.99 -3.34
N ALA A 147 12.97 4.51 -2.60
CA ALA A 147 13.09 3.34 -1.73
C ALA A 147 12.70 2.03 -2.42
N SER A 148 13.10 0.93 -1.78
CA SER A 148 12.69 -0.43 -2.13
C SER A 148 12.18 -1.15 -0.89
N VAL A 149 11.14 -1.95 -1.05
CA VAL A 149 10.55 -2.76 0.03
C VAL A 149 10.31 -4.18 -0.49
N SER A 150 10.64 -5.17 0.34
CA SER A 150 10.40 -6.58 0.05
C SER A 150 9.41 -7.19 1.04
N ARG A 151 8.61 -8.13 0.57
CA ARG A 151 7.68 -8.92 1.38
C ARG A 151 7.80 -10.40 1.02
N ASN A 152 8.00 -11.23 2.04
CA ASN A 152 7.92 -12.68 1.92
C ASN A 152 6.53 -13.15 2.35
N VAL A 153 5.96 -14.04 1.58
CA VAL A 153 4.63 -14.61 1.83
C VAL A 153 4.70 -16.11 1.59
N HIS A 154 4.28 -16.88 2.59
CA HIS A 154 4.10 -18.31 2.50
C HIS A 154 2.64 -18.64 2.22
N VAL A 155 2.38 -19.61 1.36
CA VAL A 155 1.05 -20.17 1.08
C VAL A 155 1.19 -21.67 0.83
N GLN A 156 0.17 -22.44 1.21
CA GLN A 156 0.15 -23.88 1.02
C GLN A 156 -1.28 -24.37 0.78
N ASN A 157 -1.41 -25.61 0.33
CA ASN A 157 -2.68 -26.32 0.33
C ASN A 157 -3.09 -26.60 1.78
N TRP A 158 -4.16 -26.00 2.26
CA TRP A 158 -4.67 -26.16 3.63
C TRP A 158 -5.66 -27.34 3.77
N SER A 159 -6.06 -27.94 2.66
CA SER A 159 -7.03 -29.06 2.64
C SER A 159 -6.36 -30.42 2.80
N GLU A 160 -5.06 -30.50 2.62
CA GLU A 160 -4.28 -31.71 2.74
C GLU A 160 -3.52 -31.80 4.06
N GLY A 161 -3.10 -33.01 4.43
CA GLY A 161 -2.23 -33.25 5.57
C GLY A 161 -0.77 -32.93 5.28
N GLN A 162 0.07 -32.83 6.32
CA GLN A 162 1.50 -32.60 6.14
C GLN A 162 2.24 -33.86 5.67
N PRO A 163 3.22 -33.80 4.73
CA PRO A 163 3.70 -32.57 4.06
C PRO A 163 2.78 -32.13 2.91
N ASP A 164 2.67 -30.82 2.67
CA ASP A 164 1.74 -30.23 1.74
C ASP A 164 2.44 -29.58 0.56
N ASP A 165 1.67 -29.35 -0.51
CA ASP A 165 2.01 -28.47 -1.59
C ASP A 165 2.06 -27.03 -1.11
N LYS A 166 3.10 -26.29 -1.50
CA LYS A 166 3.34 -24.97 -0.94
C LYS A 166 4.19 -24.06 -1.84
N ALA A 167 4.13 -22.77 -1.55
CA ALA A 167 4.99 -21.80 -2.17
C ALA A 167 5.47 -20.72 -1.21
N ASP A 168 6.73 -20.33 -1.35
CA ASP A 168 7.31 -19.15 -0.74
C ASP A 168 7.49 -18.08 -1.83
N VAL A 169 6.85 -16.94 -1.65
CA VAL A 169 6.86 -15.82 -2.60
C VAL A 169 7.58 -14.64 -2.00
N THR A 170 8.57 -14.10 -2.69
CA THR A 170 9.22 -12.83 -2.35
C THR A 170 8.88 -11.80 -3.41
N LEU A 171 8.13 -10.77 -3.02
CA LEU A 171 7.82 -9.62 -3.86
C LEU A 171 8.67 -8.43 -3.43
N THR A 172 9.47 -7.89 -4.34
CA THR A 172 10.26 -6.67 -4.11
C THR A 172 9.76 -5.58 -5.06
N LEU A 173 9.43 -4.42 -4.52
CA LEU A 173 8.98 -3.25 -5.27
C LEU A 173 9.87 -2.05 -4.99
N ARG A 174 10.06 -1.20 -5.99
CA ARG A 174 10.86 0.04 -5.95
C ARG A 174 10.06 1.20 -6.52
N ASN A 175 10.15 2.35 -5.85
CA ASN A 175 9.49 3.60 -6.22
C ASN A 175 10.50 4.63 -6.70
#